data_0531903aad88cdb4f3293eb170c26682
#
_entry.id   0531903aad88cdb4f3293eb170c26682
#
_cell.length_a   1.000
_cell.length_b   1.000
_cell.length_c   1.000
_cell.angle_alpha   90.00
_cell.angle_beta   90.00
_cell.angle_gamma   90.00
#
_symmetry.space_group_name_H-M   'P 1'
#
loop_
_entity.id
_entity.type
_entity.pdbx_description
1 polymer ?
#
loop_
_entity_poly.entity_id
_entity_poly.type
_entity_poly.pdbx_seq_one_letter_code
_entity_poly.pdbx_strand_id
1 'polypeptide(L)'
;MLTGEAVQSNIEKFLTDTEIARTLSEKCRDYYDGNQWTDEEVAALLRRKQAPIVINKTKPKVEALVGLYDIRKSDPKAYPRTQKHEEAGHVVTDGLRFVTERNDFDTIRSDVAEDFFVEGYGGAIVQIREDKKGEKWITIDQIPWDRIYFDPHSREKLFGDARYKGVILWMHIEEAKEKFPGNDTLIEEMYHQEGYSDETFEDRPRWIDKAAKRIRVALHFEIYKSEWHMSANVGERFLVKPQLSPFFDDEGEPTCPIELVSAYVDRDNNRYGETKHMLDTQDEINHRRSKFLHFMNSRQTFGRKGAEGNVNKLKQELRKPDGHVEFEGDKFGDDFGVLPNSGAEQGQFNLYIDSKQEMAATASQANLQEANGQGGALSGKAIARLQRADTIEINRQYQRLRNWELNIYRQIWGRIKQSWDREKWVRVVDDQEALRWVGFNIPITVQELLEESVNNKSAEPHVRKIAAEIYTQAMENQDPRLQEMTETRNPIAELDVDLILDQSFDVINMEEEQFQMLAQFGASGDVDILDLIELSQLRGKDDLAAKITKRRQEAAEAAGGEQQMAMKERAVNIENVQSDTANKFTQAQQRSVETELIIQNPDPSPQSII
;
A
#
# COMPACT_ATOMS: atom_id res chain seq x y z
N MET A 1 3.78 38.78 8.23
CA MET A 1 2.42 38.22 8.12
C MET A 1 2.35 37.55 6.78
N LEU A 2 1.84 36.32 6.72
CA LEU A 2 1.52 35.66 5.47
C LEU A 2 0.46 36.48 4.73
N THR A 3 0.72 36.89 3.50
CA THR A 3 -0.23 37.58 2.63
C THR A 3 -0.74 36.62 1.55
N GLY A 4 -1.91 36.87 0.99
CA GLY A 4 -2.46 36.04 -0.09
C GLY A 4 -1.54 36.01 -1.32
N GLU A 5 -0.91 37.14 -1.64
CA GLU A 5 0.11 37.26 -2.69
C GLU A 5 1.32 36.33 -2.42
N ALA A 6 1.77 36.23 -1.15
CA ALA A 6 2.88 35.35 -0.79
C ALA A 6 2.53 33.87 -0.96
N VAL A 7 1.30 33.46 -0.59
CA VAL A 7 0.82 32.09 -0.78
C VAL A 7 0.69 31.78 -2.27
N GLN A 8 0.12 32.70 -3.06
CA GLN A 8 0.01 32.52 -4.51
C GLN A 8 1.40 32.44 -5.16
N SER A 9 2.35 33.29 -4.73
CA SER A 9 3.74 33.24 -5.20
C SER A 9 4.43 31.91 -4.85
N ASN A 10 4.15 31.31 -3.69
CA ASN A 10 4.67 30.00 -3.33
C ASN A 10 4.13 28.91 -4.28
N ILE A 11 2.85 28.97 -4.66
CA ILE A 11 2.25 28.04 -5.61
C ILE A 11 2.86 28.23 -7.01
N GLU A 12 2.99 29.45 -7.48
CA GLU A 12 3.60 29.76 -8.78
C GLU A 12 5.05 29.33 -8.86
N LYS A 13 5.80 29.55 -7.77
CA LYS A 13 7.17 29.08 -7.64
C LYS A 13 7.26 27.55 -7.71
N PHE A 14 6.38 26.85 -7.00
CA PHE A 14 6.30 25.38 -7.10
C PHE A 14 6.04 24.96 -8.55
N LEU A 15 5.06 25.58 -9.23
CA LEU A 15 4.71 25.25 -10.61
C LEU A 15 5.89 25.47 -11.56
N THR A 16 6.62 26.58 -11.40
CA THR A 16 7.77 26.91 -12.26
C THR A 16 8.97 26.03 -11.98
N ASP A 17 9.34 25.88 -10.71
CA ASP A 17 10.58 25.18 -10.32
C ASP A 17 10.45 23.65 -10.49
N THR A 18 9.22 23.10 -10.49
CA THR A 18 8.97 21.66 -10.64
C THR A 18 8.38 21.26 -12.00
N GLU A 19 8.30 22.17 -12.96
CA GLU A 19 7.71 21.91 -14.29
C GLU A 19 8.29 20.68 -14.98
N ILE A 20 9.63 20.55 -15.00
CA ILE A 20 10.32 19.41 -15.62
C ILE A 20 9.94 18.09 -14.93
N ALA A 21 9.91 18.10 -13.59
CA ALA A 21 9.57 16.90 -12.81
C ALA A 21 8.10 16.50 -13.04
N ARG A 22 7.18 17.47 -13.07
CA ARG A 22 5.74 17.22 -13.28
C ARG A 22 5.45 16.72 -14.69
N THR A 23 6.06 17.32 -15.72
CA THR A 23 5.95 16.83 -17.10
C THR A 23 6.45 15.39 -17.23
N LEU A 24 7.54 15.05 -16.52
CA LEU A 24 8.02 13.67 -16.46
C LEU A 24 7.02 12.75 -15.73
N SER A 25 6.44 13.20 -14.64
CA SER A 25 5.42 12.44 -13.87
C SER A 25 4.18 12.17 -14.73
N GLU A 26 3.70 13.16 -15.50
CA GLU A 26 2.61 12.96 -16.46
C GLU A 26 2.97 11.93 -17.53
N LYS A 27 4.17 12.04 -18.12
CA LYS A 27 4.65 11.05 -19.08
C LYS A 27 4.68 9.63 -18.44
N CYS A 28 5.15 9.51 -17.20
CA CYS A 28 5.16 8.23 -16.49
C CYS A 28 3.74 7.67 -16.31
N ARG A 29 2.77 8.49 -15.95
CA ARG A 29 1.35 8.08 -15.82
C ARG A 29 0.77 7.66 -17.17
N ASP A 30 1.03 8.40 -18.24
CA ASP A 30 0.60 8.03 -19.58
C ASP A 30 1.15 6.66 -20.00
N TYR A 31 2.42 6.38 -19.67
CA TYR A 31 3.03 5.08 -19.96
C TYR A 31 2.42 3.95 -19.12
N TYR A 32 2.12 4.23 -17.87
CA TYR A 32 1.40 3.29 -17.01
C TYR A 32 -0.01 2.98 -17.56
N ASP A 33 -0.74 4.00 -17.96
CA ASP A 33 -2.10 3.88 -18.52
C ASP A 33 -2.12 3.27 -19.94
N GLY A 34 -0.97 3.22 -20.62
CA GLY A 34 -0.83 2.68 -21.96
C GLY A 34 -0.90 3.72 -23.08
N ASN A 35 -0.93 5.01 -22.76
CA ASN A 35 -0.88 6.11 -23.72
C ASN A 35 0.58 6.44 -24.08
N GLN A 36 1.25 5.52 -24.79
CA GLN A 36 2.71 5.55 -24.97
C GLN A 36 3.15 6.14 -26.33
N TRP A 37 2.23 6.62 -27.13
CA TRP A 37 2.49 7.26 -28.41
C TRP A 37 1.93 8.67 -28.40
N THR A 38 2.72 9.63 -28.83
CA THR A 38 2.23 10.99 -29.09
C THR A 38 1.40 11.01 -30.39
N ASP A 39 0.48 11.97 -30.50
CA ASP A 39 -0.33 12.12 -31.72
C ASP A 39 0.52 12.34 -32.98
N GLU A 40 1.68 13.01 -32.84
CA GLU A 40 2.63 13.22 -33.92
C GLU A 40 3.29 11.92 -34.37
N GLU A 41 3.69 11.07 -33.42
CA GLU A 41 4.28 9.75 -33.70
C GLU A 41 3.25 8.83 -34.35
N VAL A 42 2.02 8.79 -33.83
CA VAL A 42 0.91 8.06 -34.45
C VAL A 42 0.70 8.50 -35.90
N ALA A 43 0.64 9.80 -36.16
CA ALA A 43 0.49 10.32 -37.51
C ALA A 43 1.69 9.98 -38.41
N ALA A 44 2.91 9.97 -37.87
CA ALA A 44 4.11 9.59 -38.60
C ALA A 44 4.14 8.10 -38.94
N LEU A 45 3.74 7.23 -38.00
CA LEU A 45 3.63 5.80 -38.21
C LEU A 45 2.56 5.45 -39.25
N LEU A 46 1.39 6.07 -39.16
CA LEU A 46 0.29 5.87 -40.13
C LEU A 46 0.66 6.33 -41.53
N ARG A 47 1.38 7.45 -41.67
CA ARG A 47 1.93 7.89 -42.99
C ARG A 47 2.86 6.84 -43.59
N ARG A 48 3.64 6.12 -42.77
CA ARG A 48 4.52 5.02 -43.17
C ARG A 48 3.77 3.69 -43.30
N LYS A 49 2.46 3.65 -43.07
CA LYS A 49 1.62 2.44 -43.00
C LYS A 49 2.08 1.45 -41.92
N GLN A 50 2.66 1.95 -40.86
CA GLN A 50 3.02 1.19 -39.67
C GLN A 50 1.90 1.35 -38.63
N ALA A 51 1.53 0.26 -37.99
CA ALA A 51 0.54 0.28 -36.92
C ALA A 51 1.21 0.79 -35.62
N PRO A 52 0.63 1.77 -34.91
CA PRO A 52 1.11 2.17 -33.59
C PRO A 52 0.68 1.11 -32.57
N ILE A 53 1.60 0.19 -32.24
CA ILE A 53 1.32 -0.90 -31.31
C ILE A 53 1.91 -0.57 -29.96
N VAL A 54 1.11 -0.74 -28.91
CA VAL A 54 1.55 -0.64 -27.51
C VAL A 54 1.55 -2.02 -26.90
N ILE A 55 2.70 -2.42 -26.35
CA ILE A 55 2.82 -3.60 -25.48
C ILE A 55 3.24 -3.09 -24.11
N ASN A 56 2.26 -2.69 -23.32
CA ASN A 56 2.52 -2.13 -22.01
C ASN A 56 3.17 -3.17 -21.07
N LYS A 57 4.45 -2.98 -20.78
CA LYS A 57 5.22 -3.74 -19.82
C LYS A 57 5.45 -2.98 -18.50
N THR A 58 5.20 -1.69 -18.50
CA THR A 58 5.34 -0.80 -17.33
C THR A 58 4.29 -1.13 -16.28
N LYS A 59 3.01 -1.17 -16.66
CA LYS A 59 1.90 -1.40 -15.73
C LYS A 59 2.05 -2.70 -14.92
N PRO A 60 2.24 -3.88 -15.53
CA PRO A 60 2.38 -5.12 -14.76
C PRO A 60 3.55 -5.11 -13.76
N LYS A 61 4.60 -4.33 -14.05
CA LYS A 61 5.76 -4.21 -13.14
C LYS A 61 5.45 -3.33 -11.94
N VAL A 62 4.84 -2.18 -12.15
CA VAL A 62 4.38 -1.32 -11.07
C VAL A 62 3.37 -2.04 -10.19
N GLU A 63 2.38 -2.71 -10.80
CA GLU A 63 1.39 -3.52 -10.08
C GLU A 63 2.04 -4.61 -9.21
N ALA A 64 3.11 -5.21 -9.70
CA ALA A 64 3.86 -6.19 -8.91
C ALA A 64 4.60 -5.55 -7.73
N LEU A 65 5.14 -4.32 -7.88
CA LEU A 65 5.78 -3.58 -6.79
C LEU A 65 4.76 -3.19 -5.72
N VAL A 66 3.61 -2.66 -6.14
CA VAL A 66 2.49 -2.33 -5.25
C VAL A 66 1.99 -3.59 -4.54
N GLY A 67 1.76 -4.68 -5.27
CA GLY A 67 1.32 -5.95 -4.68
C GLY A 67 2.30 -6.53 -3.66
N LEU A 68 3.61 -6.40 -3.89
CA LEU A 68 4.63 -6.78 -2.90
C LEU A 68 4.58 -5.89 -1.65
N TYR A 69 4.26 -4.60 -1.81
CA TYR A 69 4.07 -3.70 -0.69
C TYR A 69 2.82 -4.05 0.12
N ASP A 70 1.73 -4.41 -0.56
CA ASP A 70 0.47 -4.78 0.09
C ASP A 70 0.60 -6.08 0.90
N ILE A 71 1.34 -7.06 0.38
CA ILE A 71 1.65 -8.29 1.12
C ILE A 71 2.46 -7.99 2.39
N ARG A 72 3.31 -6.94 2.38
CA ARG A 72 4.13 -6.51 3.53
C ARG A 72 3.37 -5.57 4.45
N LYS A 73 2.14 -5.91 4.78
CA LYS A 73 1.35 -5.13 5.72
C LYS A 73 2.07 -5.00 7.06
N SER A 74 2.19 -3.77 7.54
CA SER A 74 2.76 -3.47 8.85
C SER A 74 1.65 -3.01 9.78
N ASP A 75 1.47 -3.70 10.90
CA ASP A 75 0.51 -3.28 11.91
C ASP A 75 1.14 -2.28 12.89
N PRO A 76 0.42 -1.21 13.25
CA PRO A 76 0.90 -0.30 14.27
C PRO A 76 0.90 -0.98 15.63
N LYS A 77 2.00 -0.82 16.38
CA LYS A 77 2.07 -1.20 17.78
C LYS A 77 2.50 -0.02 18.62
N ALA A 78 1.78 0.23 19.69
CA ALA A 78 2.10 1.26 20.65
C ALA A 78 2.80 0.64 21.86
N TYR A 79 3.96 1.17 22.21
CA TYR A 79 4.70 0.78 23.39
C TYR A 79 4.68 1.90 24.42
N PRO A 80 4.36 1.61 25.68
CA PRO A 80 4.36 2.61 26.73
C PRO A 80 5.79 3.10 26.99
N ARG A 81 5.98 4.40 27.10
CA ARG A 81 7.29 4.98 27.51
C ARG A 81 7.56 4.77 29.01
N THR A 82 6.54 4.47 29.80
CA THR A 82 6.65 4.27 31.23
C THR A 82 5.96 2.98 31.66
N GLN A 83 6.54 2.28 32.65
CA GLN A 83 6.01 1.01 33.17
C GLN A 83 4.58 1.15 33.75
N LYS A 84 4.17 2.37 34.12
CA LYS A 84 2.84 2.68 34.66
C LYS A 84 1.71 2.48 33.63
N HIS A 85 2.02 2.42 32.34
CA HIS A 85 1.07 2.36 31.24
C HIS A 85 1.21 1.10 30.36
N GLU A 86 1.65 -0.03 30.96
CA GLU A 86 1.89 -1.28 30.21
C GLU A 86 0.61 -1.77 29.48
N GLU A 87 -0.54 -1.68 30.13
CA GLU A 87 -1.84 -2.03 29.53
C GLU A 87 -2.30 -0.99 28.48
N ALA A 88 -1.84 0.24 28.59
CA ALA A 88 -2.22 1.34 27.72
C ALA A 88 -1.72 1.16 26.27
N GLY A 89 -0.60 0.49 26.06
CA GLY A 89 -0.06 0.22 24.72
C GLY A 89 -1.04 -0.56 23.85
N HIS A 90 -1.70 -1.56 24.39
CA HIS A 90 -2.72 -2.32 23.66
C HIS A 90 -3.94 -1.48 23.31
N VAL A 91 -4.39 -0.66 24.25
CA VAL A 91 -5.56 0.24 24.06
C VAL A 91 -5.29 1.25 22.95
N VAL A 92 -4.10 1.85 22.90
CA VAL A 92 -3.71 2.76 21.83
C VAL A 92 -3.61 2.05 20.48
N THR A 93 -3.01 0.87 20.45
CA THR A 93 -2.95 0.02 19.24
C THR A 93 -4.35 -0.24 18.67
N ASP A 94 -5.29 -0.60 19.54
CA ASP A 94 -6.68 -0.83 19.16
C ASP A 94 -7.38 0.45 18.64
N GLY A 95 -7.10 1.60 19.26
CA GLY A 95 -7.59 2.89 18.79
C GLY A 95 -7.09 3.24 17.38
N LEU A 96 -5.81 2.98 17.11
CA LEU A 96 -5.21 3.17 15.78
C LEU A 96 -5.85 2.24 14.74
N ARG A 97 -5.97 0.95 15.06
CA ARG A 97 -6.63 -0.05 14.19
C ARG A 97 -8.07 0.34 13.85
N PHE A 98 -8.83 0.78 14.84
CA PHE A 98 -10.20 1.25 14.63
C PHE A 98 -10.28 2.41 13.62
N VAL A 99 -9.37 3.40 13.73
CA VAL A 99 -9.36 4.54 12.80
C VAL A 99 -8.94 4.09 11.40
N THR A 100 -7.94 3.23 11.27
CA THR A 100 -7.46 2.75 9.97
C THR A 100 -8.48 1.86 9.26
N GLU A 101 -9.12 0.92 9.97
CA GLU A 101 -10.18 0.08 9.41
C GLU A 101 -11.36 0.92 8.90
N ARG A 102 -11.78 1.93 9.69
CA ARG A 102 -12.89 2.80 9.31
C ARG A 102 -12.62 3.61 8.04
N ASN A 103 -11.37 3.95 7.76
CA ASN A 103 -10.96 4.77 6.63
C ASN A 103 -10.46 3.94 5.44
N ASP A 104 -10.55 2.61 5.46
CA ASP A 104 -9.97 1.73 4.44
C ASP A 104 -8.51 2.09 4.14
N PHE A 105 -7.72 2.32 5.20
CA PHE A 105 -6.35 2.80 5.07
C PHE A 105 -5.47 1.89 4.21
N ASP A 106 -5.78 0.60 4.15
CA ASP A 106 -5.08 -0.35 3.28
C ASP A 106 -5.21 0.04 1.80
N THR A 107 -6.39 0.47 1.37
CA THR A 107 -6.60 0.97 0.00
C THR A 107 -5.84 2.28 -0.24
N ILE A 108 -5.95 3.23 0.70
CA ILE A 108 -5.24 4.52 0.61
C ILE A 108 -3.73 4.30 0.53
N ARG A 109 -3.20 3.38 1.31
CA ARG A 109 -1.79 3.01 1.33
C ARG A 109 -1.31 2.45 -0.01
N SER A 110 -2.12 1.58 -0.62
CA SER A 110 -1.87 1.00 -1.95
C SER A 110 -1.90 2.08 -3.03
N ASP A 111 -2.89 2.97 -3.02
CA ASP A 111 -3.01 4.08 -3.98
C ASP A 111 -1.83 5.07 -3.88
N VAL A 112 -1.41 5.41 -2.65
CA VAL A 112 -0.21 6.26 -2.43
C VAL A 112 1.07 5.55 -2.90
N ALA A 113 1.16 4.22 -2.75
CA ALA A 113 2.29 3.46 -3.26
C ALA A 113 2.29 3.42 -4.79
N GLU A 114 1.14 3.37 -5.45
CA GLU A 114 1.04 3.48 -6.90
C GLU A 114 1.58 4.84 -7.38
N ASP A 115 1.09 5.97 -6.82
CA ASP A 115 1.58 7.31 -7.13
C ASP A 115 3.10 7.44 -6.87
N PHE A 116 3.58 6.85 -5.78
CA PHE A 116 5.00 6.82 -5.42
C PHE A 116 5.87 6.10 -6.47
N PHE A 117 5.43 4.96 -6.98
CA PHE A 117 6.20 4.20 -7.99
C PHE A 117 6.02 4.77 -9.40
N VAL A 118 4.87 5.35 -9.73
CA VAL A 118 4.60 5.90 -11.06
C VAL A 118 5.17 7.31 -11.19
N GLU A 119 4.69 8.27 -10.41
CA GLU A 119 5.05 9.69 -10.52
C GLU A 119 6.27 10.07 -9.65
N GLY A 120 6.51 9.27 -8.60
CA GLY A 120 7.65 9.48 -7.72
C GLY A 120 7.34 10.19 -6.42
N TYR A 121 6.11 10.59 -6.19
CA TYR A 121 5.64 11.12 -4.91
C TYR A 121 4.13 10.96 -4.78
N GLY A 122 3.69 10.81 -3.56
CA GLY A 122 2.29 10.71 -3.18
C GLY A 122 2.12 11.11 -1.72
N GLY A 123 0.91 11.07 -1.22
CA GLY A 123 0.66 11.36 0.18
C GLY A 123 -0.80 11.31 0.57
N ALA A 124 -1.03 11.56 1.85
CA ALA A 124 -2.36 11.61 2.43
C ALA A 124 -2.49 12.75 3.43
N ILE A 125 -3.73 13.12 3.72
CA ILE A 125 -4.06 14.12 4.72
C ILE A 125 -4.89 13.49 5.83
N VAL A 126 -4.51 13.75 7.08
CA VAL A 126 -5.21 13.26 8.27
C VAL A 126 -5.95 14.42 8.95
N GLN A 127 -7.27 14.41 8.84
CA GLN A 127 -8.12 15.52 9.31
C GLN A 127 -9.12 15.05 10.36
N ILE A 128 -9.67 16.04 11.09
CA ILE A 128 -10.85 15.84 11.94
C ILE A 128 -12.03 16.45 11.19
N ARG A 129 -13.05 15.64 10.92
CA ARG A 129 -14.33 16.10 10.37
C ARG A 129 -15.41 16.00 11.43
N GLU A 130 -16.28 16.97 11.45
CA GLU A 130 -17.45 16.98 12.32
C GLU A 130 -18.70 16.60 11.50
N ASP A 131 -19.47 15.63 12.01
CA ASP A 131 -20.73 15.25 11.39
C ASP A 131 -21.85 16.24 11.77
N LYS A 132 -22.94 16.23 11.05
CA LYS A 132 -24.16 17.04 11.32
C LYS A 132 -24.70 16.91 12.75
N LYS A 133 -24.30 15.86 13.47
CA LYS A 133 -24.64 15.61 14.89
C LYS A 133 -23.63 16.17 15.87
N GLY A 134 -22.55 16.81 15.42
CA GLY A 134 -21.46 17.29 16.24
C GLY A 134 -20.46 16.21 16.68
N GLU A 135 -20.55 15.01 16.12
CA GLU A 135 -19.54 13.98 16.36
C GLU A 135 -18.29 14.22 15.52
N LYS A 136 -17.13 14.19 16.17
CA LYS A 136 -15.84 14.35 15.52
C LYS A 136 -15.29 13.00 15.09
N TRP A 137 -14.91 12.92 13.82
CA TRP A 137 -14.34 11.74 13.19
C TRP A 137 -12.98 12.05 12.59
N ILE A 138 -12.05 11.13 12.76
CA ILE A 138 -10.73 11.20 12.12
C ILE A 138 -10.87 10.59 10.74
N THR A 139 -10.50 11.35 9.70
CA THR A 139 -10.50 10.91 8.31
C THR A 139 -9.10 10.93 7.74
N ILE A 140 -8.80 9.93 6.93
CA ILE A 140 -7.57 9.81 6.17
C ILE A 140 -7.99 9.85 4.72
N ASP A 141 -7.51 10.82 3.97
CA ASP A 141 -7.83 10.95 2.55
C ASP A 141 -6.53 10.94 1.74
N GLN A 142 -6.45 10.10 0.70
CA GLN A 142 -5.37 10.20 -0.29
C GLN A 142 -5.41 11.57 -0.96
N ILE A 143 -4.26 12.13 -1.22
CA ILE A 143 -4.12 13.33 -2.03
C ILE A 143 -3.58 12.87 -3.40
N PRO A 144 -4.35 13.03 -4.49
CA PRO A 144 -3.84 12.74 -5.82
C PRO A 144 -2.56 13.53 -6.08
N TRP A 145 -1.57 12.89 -6.70
CA TRP A 145 -0.24 13.47 -6.92
C TRP A 145 -0.27 14.83 -7.64
N ASP A 146 -1.20 15.03 -8.58
CA ASP A 146 -1.42 16.25 -9.35
C ASP A 146 -2.07 17.38 -8.54
N ARG A 147 -2.48 17.12 -7.30
CA ARG A 147 -3.09 18.09 -6.38
C ARG A 147 -2.17 18.53 -5.26
N ILE A 148 -1.00 17.91 -5.16
CA ILE A 148 -0.02 18.21 -4.13
C ILE A 148 0.88 19.34 -4.62
N TYR A 149 1.15 20.33 -3.74
CA TYR A 149 2.24 21.26 -3.92
C TYR A 149 3.04 21.40 -2.62
N PHE A 150 4.32 21.69 -2.77
CA PHE A 150 5.26 21.74 -1.66
C PHE A 150 6.42 22.70 -1.96
N ASP A 151 7.24 22.98 -0.95
CA ASP A 151 8.45 23.77 -1.13
C ASP A 151 9.45 23.06 -2.07
N PRO A 152 9.74 23.63 -3.27
CA PRO A 152 10.66 23.01 -4.22
C PRO A 152 12.10 22.90 -3.70
N HIS A 153 12.45 23.60 -2.63
CA HIS A 153 13.79 23.49 -1.98
C HIS A 153 13.90 22.29 -1.03
N SER A 154 12.81 21.61 -0.72
CA SER A 154 12.82 20.41 0.10
C SER A 154 13.60 19.29 -0.59
N ARG A 155 14.55 18.67 0.13
CA ARG A 155 15.38 17.55 -0.35
C ARG A 155 15.08 16.23 0.34
N GLU A 156 14.46 16.28 1.49
CA GLU A 156 14.10 15.08 2.22
C GLU A 156 13.01 14.28 1.52
N LYS A 157 13.09 12.96 1.66
CA LYS A 157 12.15 12.04 1.01
C LYS A 157 10.75 12.07 1.64
N LEU A 158 10.69 12.45 2.91
CA LEU A 158 9.45 12.59 3.68
C LEU A 158 9.04 14.07 3.86
N PHE A 159 9.70 15.00 3.15
CA PHE A 159 9.38 16.42 3.18
C PHE A 159 9.41 17.06 4.58
N GLY A 160 10.25 16.54 5.49
CA GLY A 160 10.43 17.09 6.83
C GLY A 160 11.07 18.48 6.83
N ASP A 161 11.89 18.78 5.81
CA ASP A 161 12.57 20.06 5.57
C ASP A 161 11.74 21.07 4.78
N ALA A 162 10.52 20.70 4.34
CA ALA A 162 9.65 21.59 3.56
C ALA A 162 9.07 22.71 4.43
N ARG A 163 9.26 23.96 4.02
CA ARG A 163 8.71 25.12 4.72
C ARG A 163 7.21 25.27 4.54
N TYR A 164 6.69 24.80 3.41
CA TYR A 164 5.25 24.79 3.15
C TYR A 164 4.84 23.51 2.39
N LYS A 165 3.62 23.10 2.64
CA LYS A 165 2.93 22.01 1.97
C LYS A 165 1.48 22.43 1.74
N GLY A 166 0.89 21.96 0.67
CA GLY A 166 -0.52 22.28 0.42
C GLY A 166 -1.20 21.33 -0.55
N VAL A 167 -2.50 21.48 -0.62
CA VAL A 167 -3.39 20.68 -1.47
C VAL A 167 -4.32 21.60 -2.24
N ILE A 168 -4.47 21.35 -3.52
CA ILE A 168 -5.45 21.99 -4.38
C ILE A 168 -6.73 21.17 -4.39
N LEU A 169 -7.81 21.77 -3.96
CA LEU A 169 -9.13 21.17 -3.92
C LEU A 169 -10.03 21.82 -4.97
N TRP A 170 -10.61 21.01 -5.85
CA TRP A 170 -11.67 21.43 -6.73
C TRP A 170 -13.01 21.07 -6.09
N MET A 171 -13.78 22.05 -5.71
CA MET A 171 -15.09 21.85 -5.09
C MET A 171 -16.18 22.65 -5.81
N HIS A 172 -17.40 22.19 -5.69
CA HIS A 172 -18.55 22.91 -6.21
C HIS A 172 -18.73 24.22 -5.42
N ILE A 173 -19.19 25.30 -6.07
CA ILE A 173 -19.36 26.61 -5.43
C ILE A 173 -20.24 26.52 -4.18
N GLU A 174 -21.33 25.78 -4.23
CA GLU A 174 -22.24 25.62 -3.11
C GLU A 174 -21.56 24.87 -1.94
N GLU A 175 -20.75 23.85 -2.25
CA GLU A 175 -19.92 23.16 -1.27
C GLU A 175 -18.87 24.10 -0.64
N ALA A 176 -18.25 24.94 -1.47
CA ALA A 176 -17.29 25.93 -0.99
C ALA A 176 -17.94 26.95 -0.03
N LYS A 177 -19.16 27.41 -0.33
CA LYS A 177 -19.92 28.31 0.56
C LYS A 177 -20.31 27.62 1.87
N GLU A 178 -20.73 26.35 1.83
CA GLU A 178 -21.05 25.59 3.01
C GLU A 178 -19.80 25.35 3.90
N LYS A 179 -18.66 25.06 3.26
CA LYS A 179 -17.39 24.79 3.97
C LYS A 179 -16.72 26.04 4.52
N PHE A 180 -16.89 27.19 3.86
CA PHE A 180 -16.30 28.47 4.22
C PHE A 180 -17.36 29.55 4.44
N PRO A 181 -18.21 29.45 5.46
CA PRO A 181 -19.33 30.35 5.69
C PRO A 181 -18.87 31.79 5.85
N GLY A 182 -19.65 32.74 5.31
CA GLY A 182 -19.33 34.15 5.34
C GLY A 182 -18.44 34.65 4.19
N ASN A 183 -18.03 33.79 3.27
CA ASN A 183 -17.24 34.15 2.10
C ASN A 183 -18.03 34.04 0.78
N ASP A 184 -19.36 34.00 0.82
CA ASP A 184 -20.22 33.71 -0.33
C ASP A 184 -19.97 34.69 -1.49
N THR A 185 -19.92 36.00 -1.20
CA THR A 185 -19.64 37.03 -2.19
C THR A 185 -18.23 36.91 -2.77
N LEU A 186 -17.25 36.61 -1.95
CA LEU A 186 -15.87 36.41 -2.39
C LEU A 186 -15.75 35.21 -3.31
N ILE A 187 -16.39 34.09 -2.98
CA ILE A 187 -16.39 32.86 -3.79
C ILE A 187 -17.03 33.12 -5.14
N GLU A 188 -18.13 33.86 -5.20
CA GLU A 188 -18.79 34.24 -6.46
C GLU A 188 -17.93 35.18 -7.29
N GLU A 189 -17.35 36.21 -6.67
CA GLU A 189 -16.44 37.15 -7.35
C GLU A 189 -15.25 36.41 -7.99
N MET A 190 -14.60 35.56 -7.22
CA MET A 190 -13.42 34.80 -7.68
C MET A 190 -13.76 33.75 -8.74
N TYR A 191 -14.96 33.18 -8.70
CA TYR A 191 -15.43 32.27 -9.75
C TYR A 191 -15.62 32.99 -11.10
N HIS A 192 -16.09 34.23 -11.08
CA HIS A 192 -16.29 35.02 -12.29
C HIS A 192 -15.01 35.68 -12.82
N GLN A 193 -13.96 35.70 -12.00
CA GLN A 193 -12.66 36.25 -12.40
C GLN A 193 -11.92 35.22 -13.28
N GLU A 194 -11.50 35.64 -14.49
CA GLU A 194 -10.71 34.81 -15.41
C GLU A 194 -9.42 34.33 -14.71
N GLY A 195 -9.08 33.03 -14.85
CA GLY A 195 -7.87 32.43 -14.32
C GLY A 195 -8.02 31.58 -13.05
N TYR A 196 -9.11 31.74 -12.30
CA TYR A 196 -9.31 30.91 -11.08
C TYR A 196 -10.32 29.77 -11.26
N SER A 197 -11.05 29.80 -12.37
CA SER A 197 -11.88 28.69 -12.84
C SER A 197 -11.23 27.91 -14.00
N ASP A 198 -10.07 28.34 -14.50
CA ASP A 198 -9.38 27.82 -15.67
C ASP A 198 -7.94 27.35 -15.35
N GLU A 199 -7.55 26.30 -15.95
CA GLU A 199 -6.29 25.64 -16.37
C GLU A 199 -4.92 26.03 -15.74
N THR A 200 -4.79 26.54 -14.56
CA THR A 200 -3.47 26.90 -14.04
C THR A 200 -2.74 25.83 -13.24
N PHE A 201 -3.34 24.66 -13.05
CA PHE A 201 -2.72 23.54 -12.30
C PHE A 201 -2.74 22.25 -13.13
N GLU A 202 -2.39 22.32 -14.43
CA GLU A 202 -2.33 21.19 -15.37
C GLU A 202 -3.57 20.28 -15.37
N ASP A 203 -4.71 20.86 -15.00
CA ASP A 203 -5.96 20.15 -14.94
C ASP A 203 -6.42 19.74 -16.32
N ARG A 204 -6.62 18.48 -16.54
CA ARG A 204 -7.18 17.96 -17.79
C ARG A 204 -8.55 18.56 -18.02
N PRO A 205 -8.94 18.86 -19.28
CA PRO A 205 -10.19 19.54 -19.61
C PRO A 205 -11.45 18.96 -18.97
N ARG A 206 -11.44 17.68 -18.63
CA ARG A 206 -12.55 17.00 -17.94
C ARG A 206 -12.76 17.42 -16.48
N TRP A 207 -11.76 18.02 -15.84
CA TRP A 207 -11.85 18.50 -14.45
C TRP A 207 -12.30 19.96 -14.38
N ILE A 208 -12.07 20.70 -15.47
CA ILE A 208 -12.43 22.10 -15.64
C ILE A 208 -13.78 22.15 -16.38
N ASP A 209 -14.83 21.77 -15.71
CA ASP A 209 -16.17 21.91 -16.26
C ASP A 209 -16.79 23.21 -15.73
N LYS A 210 -16.78 24.26 -16.56
CA LYS A 210 -17.47 25.53 -16.26
C LYS A 210 -18.96 25.30 -16.02
N ALA A 211 -19.57 24.28 -16.66
CA ALA A 211 -20.96 23.91 -16.41
C ALA A 211 -21.16 23.31 -15.01
N ALA A 212 -20.13 22.65 -14.45
CA ALA A 212 -20.18 22.08 -13.11
C ALA A 212 -19.94 23.10 -11.99
N LYS A 213 -19.69 24.37 -12.30
CA LYS A 213 -19.52 25.47 -11.34
C LYS A 213 -18.52 25.14 -10.22
N ARG A 214 -17.31 24.70 -10.59
CA ARG A 214 -16.25 24.37 -9.65
C ARG A 214 -15.30 25.54 -9.42
N ILE A 215 -14.78 25.64 -8.22
CA ILE A 215 -13.78 26.63 -7.82
C ILE A 215 -12.56 25.91 -7.24
N ARG A 216 -11.38 26.42 -7.54
CA ARG A 216 -10.10 25.93 -7.04
C ARG A 216 -9.78 26.57 -5.70
N VAL A 217 -9.70 25.76 -4.65
CA VAL A 217 -9.32 26.20 -3.31
C VAL A 217 -7.99 25.57 -2.95
N ALA A 218 -7.02 26.38 -2.54
CA ALA A 218 -5.76 25.92 -2.00
C ALA A 218 -5.82 25.85 -0.47
N LEU A 219 -5.59 24.68 0.10
CA LEU A 219 -5.29 24.53 1.52
C LEU A 219 -3.78 24.62 1.68
N HIS A 220 -3.30 25.63 2.39
CA HIS A 220 -1.90 25.95 2.54
C HIS A 220 -1.46 25.86 4.00
N PHE A 221 -0.39 25.13 4.23
CA PHE A 221 0.27 25.00 5.52
C PHE A 221 1.70 25.51 5.37
N GLU A 222 2.11 26.44 6.22
CA GLU A 222 3.44 27.05 6.18
C GLU A 222 3.99 27.27 7.59
N ILE A 223 5.31 27.07 7.73
CA ILE A 223 6.02 27.35 8.98
C ILE A 223 6.27 28.86 9.11
N TYR A 224 5.65 29.46 10.09
CA TYR A 224 5.88 30.86 10.47
C TYR A 224 6.26 30.94 11.95
N LYS A 225 7.39 31.56 12.26
CA LYS A 225 7.96 31.64 13.64
C LYS A 225 8.12 30.26 14.30
N SER A 226 8.54 29.27 13.54
CA SER A 226 8.73 27.87 13.98
C SER A 226 7.46 27.09 14.30
N GLU A 227 6.28 27.63 14.01
CA GLU A 227 5.00 26.96 14.20
C GLU A 227 4.26 26.81 12.87
N TRP A 228 3.51 25.73 12.71
CA TRP A 228 2.70 25.51 11.53
C TRP A 228 1.44 26.38 11.53
N HIS A 229 1.26 27.13 10.46
CA HIS A 229 0.06 27.95 10.22
C HIS A 229 -0.71 27.40 9.04
N MET A 230 -2.02 27.47 9.12
CA MET A 230 -2.96 27.07 8.08
C MET A 230 -3.65 28.28 7.48
N SER A 231 -3.84 28.27 6.18
CA SER A 231 -4.74 29.18 5.45
C SER A 231 -5.49 28.43 4.36
N ALA A 232 -6.64 28.97 3.96
CA ALA A 232 -7.34 28.52 2.75
C ALA A 232 -7.56 29.72 1.84
N ASN A 233 -7.21 29.59 0.57
CA ASN A 233 -7.24 30.71 -0.37
C ASN A 233 -7.75 30.29 -1.74
N VAL A 234 -8.32 31.26 -2.44
CA VAL A 234 -8.61 31.22 -3.86
C VAL A 234 -7.80 32.33 -4.51
N GLY A 235 -6.76 31.94 -5.26
CA GLY A 235 -5.77 32.87 -5.75
C GLY A 235 -5.13 33.66 -4.58
N GLU A 236 -5.10 34.97 -4.71
CA GLU A 236 -4.55 35.87 -3.70
C GLU A 236 -5.50 36.20 -2.54
N ARG A 237 -6.72 35.71 -2.57
CA ARG A 237 -7.76 36.00 -1.56
C ARG A 237 -7.93 34.86 -0.57
N PHE A 238 -7.95 35.21 0.70
CA PHE A 238 -8.15 34.24 1.78
C PHE A 238 -9.64 33.96 2.01
N LEU A 239 -10.00 32.67 1.98
CA LEU A 239 -11.24 32.13 2.56
C LEU A 239 -11.07 31.92 4.08
N VAL A 240 -9.92 31.42 4.49
CA VAL A 240 -9.50 31.34 5.88
C VAL A 240 -8.18 32.08 6.02
N LYS A 241 -8.16 33.13 6.83
CA LYS A 241 -6.94 33.91 7.09
C LYS A 241 -5.89 33.03 7.77
N PRO A 242 -4.60 33.30 7.56
CA PRO A 242 -3.53 32.58 8.22
C PRO A 242 -3.73 32.55 9.75
N GLN A 243 -3.84 31.36 10.27
CA GLN A 243 -4.00 31.08 11.70
C GLN A 243 -3.12 29.91 12.08
N LEU A 244 -2.89 29.74 13.37
CA LEU A 244 -2.18 28.57 13.89
C LEU A 244 -2.87 27.29 13.36
N SER A 245 -2.10 26.28 12.99
CA SER A 245 -2.69 25.03 12.52
C SER A 245 -3.66 24.48 13.58
N PRO A 246 -4.89 24.12 13.19
CA PRO A 246 -5.84 23.52 14.12
C PRO A 246 -5.52 22.06 14.45
N PHE A 247 -4.44 21.54 13.93
CA PHE A 247 -4.01 20.17 14.10
C PHE A 247 -2.78 20.12 15.00
N PHE A 248 -2.81 19.26 16.01
CA PHE A 248 -1.74 19.12 16.99
C PHE A 248 -1.13 17.74 16.92
N ASP A 249 0.16 17.62 17.18
CA ASP A 249 0.84 16.34 17.34
C ASP A 249 0.56 15.69 18.71
N ASP A 250 1.28 14.63 19.05
CA ASP A 250 1.15 13.93 20.33
C ASP A 250 1.69 14.72 21.52
N GLU A 251 2.54 15.72 21.27
CA GLU A 251 3.09 16.64 22.29
C GLU A 251 2.23 17.90 22.47
N GLY A 252 1.21 18.08 21.61
CA GLY A 252 0.30 19.24 21.63
C GLY A 252 0.82 20.44 20.83
N GLU A 253 1.86 20.27 20.01
CA GLU A 253 2.39 21.31 19.13
C GLU A 253 1.64 21.36 17.81
N PRO A 254 1.41 22.56 17.24
CA PRO A 254 0.74 22.70 15.94
C PRO A 254 1.52 22.01 14.84
N THR A 255 0.87 21.16 14.04
CA THR A 255 1.51 20.36 12.98
C THR A 255 0.79 20.48 11.64
N CYS A 256 1.45 20.04 10.57
CA CYS A 256 0.86 19.93 9.25
C CYS A 256 0.18 18.55 9.11
N PRO A 257 -1.11 18.48 8.73
CA PRO A 257 -1.83 17.22 8.58
C PRO A 257 -1.49 16.48 7.29
N ILE A 258 -0.66 17.07 6.42
CA ILE A 258 -0.29 16.51 5.11
C ILE A 258 1.01 15.74 5.27
N GLU A 259 0.95 14.43 5.07
CA GLU A 259 2.12 13.56 5.05
C GLU A 259 2.42 13.10 3.62
N LEU A 260 3.61 13.47 3.15
CA LEU A 260 4.07 13.21 1.80
C LEU A 260 5.26 12.25 1.82
N VAL A 261 5.39 11.48 0.76
CA VAL A 261 6.53 10.57 0.54
C VAL A 261 7.02 10.68 -0.90
N SER A 262 8.34 10.56 -1.11
CA SER A 262 8.97 10.59 -2.43
C SER A 262 9.92 9.42 -2.64
N ALA A 263 9.88 8.84 -3.84
CA ALA A 263 10.71 7.71 -4.23
C ALA A 263 12.17 8.15 -4.45
N TYR A 264 12.41 8.99 -5.43
CA TYR A 264 13.73 9.47 -5.80
C TYR A 264 13.76 10.99 -5.86
N VAL A 265 14.93 11.56 -5.59
CA VAL A 265 15.22 12.97 -5.77
C VAL A 265 16.57 13.05 -6.44
N ASP A 266 16.66 13.70 -7.58
CA ASP A 266 17.91 13.88 -8.32
C ASP A 266 18.77 15.02 -7.76
N ARG A 267 19.89 15.31 -8.43
CA ARG A 267 20.81 16.38 -8.06
C ARG A 267 20.18 17.77 -8.18
N ASP A 268 19.29 17.93 -9.13
CA ASP A 268 18.60 19.20 -9.44
C ASP A 268 17.29 19.33 -8.66
N ASN A 269 17.06 18.43 -7.70
CA ASN A 269 15.90 18.36 -6.81
C ASN A 269 14.59 17.95 -7.49
N ASN A 270 14.65 17.35 -8.69
CA ASN A 270 13.49 16.79 -9.34
C ASN A 270 13.12 15.44 -8.70
N ARG A 271 11.84 15.26 -8.44
CA ARG A 271 11.30 14.01 -7.88
C ARG A 271 10.80 13.12 -9.01
N TYR A 272 11.05 11.82 -8.90
CA TYR A 272 10.63 10.86 -9.91
C TYR A 272 10.42 9.47 -9.34
N GLY A 273 9.60 8.66 -10.02
CA GLY A 273 9.27 7.29 -9.67
C GLY A 273 10.14 6.25 -10.37
N GLU A 274 9.86 4.98 -10.07
CA GLU A 274 10.51 3.83 -10.69
C GLU A 274 10.22 3.76 -12.20
N THR A 275 9.03 4.20 -12.60
CA THR A 275 8.57 4.20 -13.99
C THR A 275 9.53 4.95 -14.92
N LYS A 276 10.20 6.01 -14.45
CA LYS A 276 11.20 6.75 -15.24
C LYS A 276 12.26 5.85 -15.86
N HIS A 277 12.73 4.86 -15.11
CA HIS A 277 13.79 3.95 -15.56
C HIS A 277 13.33 3.00 -16.67
N MET A 278 12.03 2.86 -16.86
CA MET A 278 11.43 1.96 -17.84
C MET A 278 11.04 2.64 -19.16
N LEU A 279 10.97 3.98 -19.21
CA LEU A 279 10.42 4.73 -20.34
C LEU A 279 11.14 4.41 -21.65
N ASP A 280 12.47 4.56 -21.70
CA ASP A 280 13.25 4.41 -22.93
C ASP A 280 13.20 2.97 -23.46
N THR A 281 13.26 1.99 -22.56
CA THR A 281 13.16 0.56 -22.94
C THR A 281 11.75 0.22 -23.42
N GLN A 282 10.72 0.82 -22.82
CA GLN A 282 9.34 0.65 -23.24
C GLN A 282 9.09 1.25 -24.62
N ASP A 283 9.67 2.40 -24.92
CA ASP A 283 9.63 3.02 -26.26
C ASP A 283 10.26 2.08 -27.30
N GLU A 284 11.43 1.54 -26.97
CA GLU A 284 12.11 0.62 -27.88
C GLU A 284 11.27 -0.62 -28.16
N ILE A 285 10.65 -1.24 -27.16
CA ILE A 285 9.75 -2.39 -27.32
C ILE A 285 8.63 -2.06 -28.30
N ASN A 286 7.97 -0.92 -28.15
CA ASN A 286 6.86 -0.50 -29.00
C ASN A 286 7.32 -0.22 -30.45
N HIS A 287 8.42 0.53 -30.60
CA HIS A 287 8.99 0.84 -31.90
C HIS A 287 9.45 -0.43 -32.65
N ARG A 288 10.14 -1.35 -31.96
CA ARG A 288 10.61 -2.62 -32.55
C ARG A 288 9.42 -3.48 -32.97
N ARG A 289 8.39 -3.58 -32.15
CA ARG A 289 7.19 -4.35 -32.45
C ARG A 289 6.44 -3.80 -33.65
N SER A 290 6.25 -2.48 -33.72
CA SER A 290 5.60 -1.81 -34.85
C SER A 290 6.39 -2.01 -36.16
N LYS A 291 7.72 -1.89 -36.12
CA LYS A 291 8.60 -2.18 -37.26
C LYS A 291 8.56 -3.64 -37.67
N PHE A 292 8.65 -4.57 -36.71
CA PHE A 292 8.63 -5.98 -37.02
C PHE A 292 7.34 -6.39 -37.75
N LEU A 293 6.18 -5.95 -37.26
CA LEU A 293 4.90 -6.23 -37.93
C LEU A 293 4.83 -5.58 -39.32
N HIS A 294 5.39 -4.39 -39.47
CA HIS A 294 5.45 -3.75 -40.78
C HIS A 294 6.29 -4.59 -41.76
N PHE A 295 7.46 -5.07 -41.37
CA PHE A 295 8.30 -5.90 -42.21
C PHE A 295 7.63 -7.23 -42.54
N MET A 296 6.98 -7.88 -41.58
CA MET A 296 6.22 -9.10 -41.83
C MET A 296 5.12 -8.95 -42.88
N ASN A 297 4.47 -7.78 -42.88
CA ASN A 297 3.35 -7.47 -43.77
C ASN A 297 3.77 -6.75 -45.06
N SER A 298 5.03 -6.28 -45.15
CA SER A 298 5.52 -5.56 -46.33
C SER A 298 6.38 -6.48 -47.21
N ARG A 299 6.09 -6.51 -48.48
CA ARG A 299 6.91 -7.22 -49.46
C ARG A 299 7.43 -6.19 -50.47
N GLN A 300 8.75 -6.10 -50.57
CA GLN A 300 9.39 -5.28 -51.60
C GLN A 300 9.57 -6.11 -52.84
N THR A 301 9.23 -5.53 -53.96
CA THR A 301 9.36 -6.19 -55.27
C THR A 301 10.27 -5.36 -56.15
N PHE A 302 11.02 -6.02 -56.98
CA PHE A 302 11.74 -5.40 -58.07
C PHE A 302 11.26 -6.00 -59.38
N GLY A 303 11.30 -5.21 -60.44
CA GLY A 303 10.88 -5.69 -61.75
C GLY A 303 11.48 -4.84 -62.85
N ARG A 304 11.65 -5.44 -64.04
CA ARG A 304 12.08 -4.74 -65.21
C ARG A 304 10.98 -3.80 -65.68
N LYS A 305 11.34 -2.58 -66.10
CA LYS A 305 10.37 -1.62 -66.58
C LYS A 305 9.57 -2.19 -67.77
N GLY A 306 8.24 -2.35 -67.58
CA GLY A 306 7.33 -2.91 -68.58
C GLY A 306 7.00 -4.40 -68.41
N ALA A 307 7.64 -5.14 -67.50
CA ALA A 307 7.27 -6.51 -67.16
C ALA A 307 5.96 -6.64 -66.37
N GLU A 308 5.49 -5.53 -65.82
CA GLU A 308 4.30 -5.45 -64.97
C GLU A 308 3.19 -4.69 -65.69
N GLY A 309 2.08 -5.34 -65.99
CA GLY A 309 0.92 -4.69 -66.64
C GLY A 309 0.22 -3.69 -65.74
N ASN A 310 0.12 -3.94 -64.43
CA ASN A 310 -0.49 -3.04 -63.46
C ASN A 310 0.13 -3.23 -62.05
N VAL A 311 1.04 -2.33 -61.69
CA VAL A 311 1.76 -2.31 -60.38
C VAL A 311 0.82 -2.28 -59.18
N ASN A 312 -0.33 -1.64 -59.29
CA ASN A 312 -1.27 -1.55 -58.17
C ASN A 312 -1.99 -2.90 -57.93
N LYS A 313 -2.37 -3.58 -59.00
CA LYS A 313 -2.98 -4.92 -58.95
C LYS A 313 -1.98 -5.93 -58.37
N LEU A 314 -0.74 -5.86 -58.84
CA LEU A 314 0.37 -6.68 -58.32
C LEU A 314 0.56 -6.48 -56.80
N LYS A 315 0.61 -5.22 -56.32
CA LYS A 315 0.74 -4.92 -54.89
C LYS A 315 -0.46 -5.39 -54.06
N GLN A 316 -1.65 -5.44 -54.65
CA GLN A 316 -2.84 -5.96 -53.96
C GLN A 316 -2.78 -7.48 -53.83
N GLU A 317 -2.38 -8.20 -54.92
CA GLU A 317 -2.26 -9.64 -54.88
C GLU A 317 -1.13 -10.10 -53.94
N LEU A 318 0.01 -9.45 -53.93
CA LEU A 318 1.11 -9.74 -53.00
C LEU A 318 0.77 -9.55 -51.49
N ARG A 319 -0.30 -8.83 -51.19
CA ARG A 319 -0.78 -8.68 -49.82
C ARG A 319 -1.67 -9.81 -49.34
N LYS A 320 -2.24 -10.57 -50.26
CA LYS A 320 -3.07 -11.74 -49.96
C LYS A 320 -2.19 -12.94 -49.62
N PRO A 321 -2.55 -13.76 -48.62
CA PRO A 321 -1.81 -15.00 -48.35
C PRO A 321 -1.75 -15.98 -49.51
N ASP A 322 -2.80 -15.98 -50.34
CA ASP A 322 -3.04 -16.85 -51.50
C ASP A 322 -3.01 -16.09 -52.83
N GLY A 323 -2.41 -14.88 -52.83
CA GLY A 323 -2.37 -14.03 -54.02
C GLY A 323 -1.58 -14.64 -55.17
N HIS A 324 -2.16 -14.64 -56.37
CA HIS A 324 -1.52 -15.09 -57.60
C HIS A 324 -1.09 -13.87 -58.42
N VAL A 325 0.17 -13.93 -58.87
CA VAL A 325 0.79 -12.85 -59.65
C VAL A 325 1.22 -13.38 -61.00
N GLU A 326 0.67 -12.79 -62.05
CA GLU A 326 1.09 -13.03 -63.42
C GLU A 326 1.97 -11.88 -63.91
N PHE A 327 3.07 -12.17 -64.57
CA PHE A 327 3.98 -11.18 -65.17
C PHE A 327 4.36 -11.55 -66.58
N GLU A 328 4.57 -10.53 -67.41
CA GLU A 328 5.07 -10.70 -68.78
C GLU A 328 6.61 -10.66 -68.78
N GLY A 329 7.27 -11.83 -68.79
CA GLY A 329 8.72 -11.91 -68.80
C GLY A 329 9.20 -13.35 -69.00
N ASP A 330 10.43 -13.52 -69.54
CA ASP A 330 10.95 -14.81 -69.87
C ASP A 330 11.52 -15.60 -68.70
N LYS A 331 11.91 -14.91 -67.60
CA LYS A 331 12.54 -15.56 -66.43
C LYS A 331 12.07 -14.97 -65.10
N PHE A 332 11.52 -15.86 -64.29
CA PHE A 332 11.25 -15.56 -62.89
C PHE A 332 12.57 -15.39 -62.12
N GLY A 333 12.69 -14.28 -61.38
CA GLY A 333 13.89 -13.94 -60.62
C GLY A 333 14.81 -12.93 -61.30
N ASP A 334 14.86 -12.86 -62.65
CA ASP A 334 15.62 -11.86 -63.41
C ASP A 334 14.75 -10.68 -63.81
N ASP A 335 13.55 -10.93 -64.32
CA ASP A 335 12.63 -9.90 -64.80
C ASP A 335 11.66 -9.39 -63.70
N PHE A 336 11.33 -10.23 -62.74
CA PHE A 336 10.52 -9.93 -61.58
C PHE A 336 10.92 -10.80 -60.40
N GLY A 337 10.99 -10.20 -59.24
CA GLY A 337 11.27 -10.92 -57.99
C GLY A 337 10.77 -10.17 -56.76
N VAL A 338 10.67 -10.91 -55.67
CA VAL A 338 10.39 -10.37 -54.32
C VAL A 338 11.71 -10.30 -53.56
N LEU A 339 12.06 -9.14 -53.06
CA LEU A 339 13.25 -8.98 -52.22
C LEU A 339 13.02 -9.68 -50.87
N PRO A 340 13.90 -10.61 -50.48
CA PRO A 340 13.76 -11.26 -49.18
C PRO A 340 14.14 -10.28 -48.07
N ASN A 341 13.21 -10.02 -47.14
CA ASN A 341 13.43 -9.17 -45.96
C ASN A 341 13.98 -9.96 -44.75
N SER A 342 14.29 -11.27 -44.93
CA SER A 342 14.57 -12.19 -43.83
C SER A 342 15.66 -11.74 -42.85
N GLY A 343 16.72 -11.06 -43.33
CA GLY A 343 17.78 -10.55 -42.44
C GLY A 343 17.35 -9.38 -41.57
N ALA A 344 16.56 -8.48 -42.12
CA ALA A 344 16.07 -7.32 -41.39
C ALA A 344 14.98 -7.71 -40.37
N GLU A 345 14.12 -8.67 -40.72
CA GLU A 345 13.10 -9.23 -39.85
C GLU A 345 13.72 -9.91 -38.63
N GLN A 346 14.70 -10.79 -38.85
CA GLN A 346 15.40 -11.51 -37.81
C GLN A 346 16.14 -10.53 -36.86
N GLY A 347 16.80 -9.51 -37.42
CA GLY A 347 17.47 -8.47 -36.65
C GLY A 347 16.50 -7.71 -35.76
N GLN A 348 15.34 -7.29 -36.25
CA GLN A 348 14.31 -6.60 -35.44
C GLN A 348 13.72 -7.51 -34.38
N PHE A 349 13.53 -8.79 -34.67
CA PHE A 349 13.04 -9.77 -33.70
C PHE A 349 14.04 -10.00 -32.56
N ASN A 350 15.32 -10.13 -32.87
CA ASN A 350 16.37 -10.30 -31.85
C ASN A 350 16.47 -9.08 -30.96
N LEU A 351 16.47 -7.86 -31.52
CA LEU A 351 16.48 -6.63 -30.77
C LEU A 351 15.21 -6.45 -29.92
N TYR A 352 14.05 -6.91 -30.40
CA TYR A 352 12.83 -6.91 -29.60
C TYR A 352 12.92 -7.84 -28.39
N ILE A 353 13.51 -9.03 -28.56
CA ILE A 353 13.75 -9.95 -27.44
C ILE A 353 14.73 -9.35 -26.44
N ASP A 354 15.80 -8.73 -26.92
CA ASP A 354 16.82 -8.08 -26.13
C ASP A 354 16.21 -6.94 -25.27
N SER A 355 15.46 -6.04 -25.90
CA SER A 355 14.74 -4.97 -25.19
C SER A 355 13.77 -5.49 -24.12
N LYS A 356 13.14 -6.66 -24.36
CA LYS A 356 12.29 -7.30 -23.34
C LYS A 356 13.11 -7.84 -22.16
N GLN A 357 14.29 -8.38 -22.42
CA GLN A 357 15.20 -8.87 -21.38
C GLN A 357 15.78 -7.69 -20.58
N GLU A 358 16.16 -6.60 -21.24
CA GLU A 358 16.59 -5.36 -20.57
C GLU A 358 15.48 -4.79 -19.68
N MET A 359 14.25 -4.73 -20.18
CA MET A 359 13.10 -4.32 -19.38
C MET A 359 12.90 -5.23 -18.17
N ALA A 360 13.08 -6.53 -18.33
CA ALA A 360 13.00 -7.48 -17.22
C ALA A 360 14.10 -7.23 -16.17
N ALA A 361 15.31 -6.87 -16.61
CA ALA A 361 16.43 -6.59 -15.73
C ALA A 361 16.33 -5.21 -15.04
N THR A 362 15.78 -4.20 -15.72
CA THR A 362 15.73 -2.81 -15.22
C THR A 362 14.80 -2.64 -14.03
N ALA A 363 13.67 -3.35 -14.00
CA ALA A 363 12.78 -3.32 -12.85
C ALA A 363 12.96 -4.64 -12.10
N SER A 364 13.78 -4.59 -11.10
CA SER A 364 14.10 -5.54 -10.04
C SER A 364 12.99 -6.59 -9.71
N GLN A 365 12.58 -7.35 -10.71
CA GLN A 365 11.77 -8.54 -10.51
C GLN A 365 12.61 -9.76 -10.81
N ALA A 366 12.73 -10.66 -9.83
CA ALA A 366 13.30 -11.96 -10.05
C ALA A 366 12.74 -12.55 -11.34
N ASN A 367 13.62 -12.94 -12.21
CA ASN A 367 13.33 -13.74 -13.38
C ASN A 367 12.84 -15.13 -12.96
N LEU A 368 11.71 -15.18 -12.22
CA LEU A 368 10.99 -16.43 -11.92
C LEU A 368 10.62 -17.17 -13.21
N GLN A 369 10.43 -16.43 -14.31
CA GLN A 369 10.18 -17.03 -15.63
C GLN A 369 11.45 -17.57 -16.30
N GLU A 370 12.61 -16.94 -16.12
CA GLU A 370 13.88 -17.47 -16.68
C GLU A 370 14.40 -18.65 -15.87
N ALA A 371 14.19 -18.67 -14.56
CA ALA A 371 14.49 -19.82 -13.73
C ALA A 371 13.71 -21.09 -14.15
N ASN A 372 12.49 -20.93 -14.66
CA ASN A 372 11.70 -22.04 -15.23
C ASN A 372 12.10 -22.40 -16.66
N GLY A 373 12.80 -21.54 -17.41
CA GLY A 373 13.18 -21.75 -18.81
C GLY A 373 14.48 -22.55 -19.02
N GLN A 374 15.34 -22.66 -18.01
CA GLN A 374 16.62 -23.38 -18.10
C GLN A 374 16.58 -24.82 -17.56
N GLY A 375 15.49 -25.56 -17.74
CA GLY A 375 15.48 -27.03 -17.70
C GLY A 375 15.83 -27.72 -16.37
N GLY A 376 15.93 -27.01 -15.27
CA GLY A 376 16.17 -27.58 -13.96
C GLY A 376 15.12 -27.09 -12.96
N ALA A 377 14.34 -28.00 -12.38
CA ALA A 377 13.44 -27.68 -11.28
C ALA A 377 14.25 -27.05 -10.14
N LEU A 378 14.18 -25.73 -9.99
CA LEU A 378 14.75 -25.04 -8.84
C LEU A 378 14.01 -25.52 -7.57
N SER A 379 14.76 -25.89 -6.54
CA SER A 379 14.13 -26.24 -5.26
C SER A 379 13.41 -25.02 -4.68
N GLY A 380 12.31 -25.21 -3.94
CA GLY A 380 11.58 -24.11 -3.31
C GLY A 380 12.50 -23.17 -2.51
N LYS A 381 13.58 -23.69 -1.91
CA LYS A 381 14.62 -22.88 -1.23
C LYS A 381 15.42 -21.98 -2.17
N ALA A 382 15.66 -22.41 -3.43
CA ALA A 382 16.35 -21.57 -4.42
C ALA A 382 15.45 -20.44 -4.92
N ILE A 383 14.16 -20.71 -5.11
CA ILE A 383 13.14 -19.71 -5.47
C ILE A 383 12.99 -18.67 -4.34
N ALA A 384 12.89 -19.11 -3.10
CA ALA A 384 12.83 -18.21 -1.93
C ALA A 384 14.08 -17.33 -1.79
N ARG A 385 15.27 -17.86 -2.10
CA ARG A 385 16.53 -17.07 -2.10
C ARG A 385 16.57 -16.02 -3.21
N LEU A 386 16.07 -16.34 -4.39
CA LEU A 386 15.96 -15.40 -5.50
C LEU A 386 14.96 -14.29 -5.15
N GLN A 387 13.80 -14.62 -4.61
CA GLN A 387 12.82 -13.65 -4.13
C GLN A 387 13.38 -12.73 -3.04
N ARG A 388 14.22 -13.27 -2.13
CA ARG A 388 14.92 -12.45 -1.12
C ARG A 388 15.95 -11.50 -1.75
N ALA A 389 16.68 -11.93 -2.77
CA ALA A 389 17.67 -11.09 -3.45
C ALA A 389 17.01 -9.89 -4.14
N ASP A 390 15.91 -10.10 -4.86
CA ASP A 390 15.16 -9.03 -5.53
C ASP A 390 14.54 -8.06 -4.55
N THR A 391 14.10 -8.57 -3.40
CA THR A 391 13.56 -7.77 -2.32
C THR A 391 14.58 -6.77 -1.75
N ILE A 392 15.88 -7.09 -1.78
CA ILE A 392 16.95 -6.24 -1.24
C ILE A 392 17.09 -4.93 -2.02
N GLU A 393 16.96 -4.95 -3.34
CA GLU A 393 17.11 -3.75 -4.17
C GLU A 393 16.01 -2.73 -3.93
N ILE A 394 14.76 -3.20 -3.75
CA ILE A 394 13.58 -2.34 -3.56
C ILE A 394 13.34 -2.02 -2.08
N ASN A 395 14.03 -2.69 -1.17
CA ASN A 395 13.81 -2.53 0.28
C ASN A 395 13.94 -1.06 0.74
N ARG A 396 14.81 -0.28 0.10
CA ARG A 396 14.97 1.15 0.42
C ARG A 396 13.70 1.96 0.13
N GLN A 397 12.98 1.67 -0.94
CA GLN A 397 11.71 2.32 -1.31
C GLN A 397 10.61 1.92 -0.32
N TYR A 398 10.51 0.64 -0.01
CA TYR A 398 9.56 0.14 0.99
C TYR A 398 9.81 0.72 2.39
N GLN A 399 11.07 0.91 2.78
CA GLN A 399 11.40 1.59 4.05
C GLN A 399 10.91 3.05 4.08
N ARG A 400 10.92 3.75 2.93
CA ARG A 400 10.38 5.12 2.86
C ARG A 400 8.87 5.13 3.00
N LEU A 401 8.15 4.23 2.30
CA LEU A 401 6.71 4.06 2.43
C LEU A 401 6.35 3.70 3.87
N ARG A 402 7.09 2.79 4.49
CA ARG A 402 6.89 2.42 5.89
C ARG A 402 7.09 3.60 6.86
N ASN A 403 8.12 4.42 6.64
CA ASN A 403 8.33 5.61 7.47
C ASN A 403 7.21 6.63 7.27
N TRP A 404 6.66 6.72 6.07
CA TRP A 404 5.47 7.52 5.79
C TRP A 404 4.23 6.96 6.53
N GLU A 405 4.00 5.66 6.49
CA GLU A 405 2.93 5.02 7.28
C GLU A 405 3.06 5.35 8.77
N LEU A 406 4.28 5.25 9.33
CA LEU A 406 4.52 5.58 10.71
C LEU A 406 4.16 7.05 11.03
N ASN A 407 4.45 7.98 10.12
CA ASN A 407 4.06 9.37 10.27
C ASN A 407 2.52 9.52 10.22
N ILE A 408 1.83 8.80 9.34
CA ILE A 408 0.35 8.77 9.34
C ILE A 408 -0.19 8.27 10.67
N TYR A 409 0.36 7.19 11.25
CA TYR A 409 -0.07 6.70 12.56
C TYR A 409 0.19 7.71 13.69
N ARG A 410 1.30 8.45 13.64
CA ARG A 410 1.57 9.55 14.57
C ARG A 410 0.54 10.67 14.43
N GLN A 411 0.19 11.03 13.18
CA GLN A 411 -0.88 12.00 12.92
C GLN A 411 -2.24 11.51 13.47
N ILE A 412 -2.57 10.24 13.25
CA ILE A 412 -3.81 9.65 13.77
C ILE A 412 -3.82 9.75 15.30
N TRP A 413 -2.71 9.40 15.97
CA TRP A 413 -2.61 9.46 17.43
C TRP A 413 -2.76 10.89 17.96
N GLY A 414 -2.12 11.87 17.35
CA GLY A 414 -2.33 13.28 17.67
C GLY A 414 -3.80 13.71 17.52
N ARG A 415 -4.51 13.24 16.48
CA ARG A 415 -5.94 13.51 16.27
C ARG A 415 -6.83 12.77 17.28
N ILE A 416 -6.46 11.57 17.70
CA ILE A 416 -7.15 10.85 18.79
C ILE A 416 -7.05 11.68 20.07
N LYS A 417 -5.85 12.10 20.46
CA LYS A 417 -5.65 12.97 21.63
C LYS A 417 -6.47 14.27 21.56
N GLN A 418 -6.59 14.84 20.37
CA GLN A 418 -7.28 16.11 20.15
C GLN A 418 -8.81 15.96 20.12
N SER A 419 -9.35 14.85 19.62
CA SER A 419 -10.79 14.71 19.33
C SER A 419 -11.56 13.79 20.25
N TRP A 420 -10.88 12.85 20.93
CA TRP A 420 -11.53 11.91 21.84
C TRP A 420 -11.40 12.41 23.28
N ASP A 421 -12.13 13.45 23.61
CA ASP A 421 -12.16 14.13 24.91
C ASP A 421 -13.21 13.55 25.89
N ARG A 422 -14.14 12.73 25.37
CA ARG A 422 -15.22 12.11 26.12
C ARG A 422 -15.07 10.60 26.17
N GLU A 423 -15.87 9.96 27.01
CA GLU A 423 -16.03 8.51 27.01
C GLU A 423 -16.33 8.01 25.59
N LYS A 424 -15.51 7.09 25.13
CA LYS A 424 -15.68 6.51 23.80
C LYS A 424 -15.38 5.02 23.81
N TRP A 425 -16.32 4.26 23.28
CA TRP A 425 -16.17 2.82 23.07
C TRP A 425 -15.93 2.53 21.60
N VAL A 426 -14.87 1.81 21.33
CA VAL A 426 -14.52 1.35 19.99
C VAL A 426 -14.58 -0.18 19.93
N ARG A 427 -15.08 -0.68 18.81
CA ARG A 427 -15.13 -2.11 18.55
C ARG A 427 -13.97 -2.45 17.63
N VAL A 428 -13.12 -3.34 18.06
CA VAL A 428 -11.93 -3.80 17.33
C VAL A 428 -12.04 -5.31 17.11
N VAL A 429 -11.59 -5.77 15.96
CA VAL A 429 -11.42 -7.19 15.68
C VAL A 429 -9.99 -7.56 16.09
N ASP A 430 -9.87 -8.51 17.03
CA ASP A 430 -8.57 -9.00 17.46
C ASP A 430 -7.94 -9.90 16.39
N ASP A 431 -6.63 -10.15 16.47
CA ASP A 431 -5.87 -11.04 15.58
C ASP A 431 -6.47 -12.46 15.49
N GLN A 432 -7.28 -12.85 16.48
CA GLN A 432 -8.03 -14.12 16.52
C GLN A 432 -9.46 -14.01 15.96
N GLU A 433 -9.80 -12.94 15.23
CA GLU A 433 -11.16 -12.65 14.74
C GLU A 433 -12.22 -12.53 15.86
N ALA A 434 -11.78 -12.36 17.13
CA ALA A 434 -12.68 -12.12 18.25
C ALA A 434 -13.03 -10.63 18.35
N LEU A 435 -14.33 -10.33 18.46
CA LEU A 435 -14.81 -8.97 18.65
C LEU A 435 -14.50 -8.52 20.09
N ARG A 436 -13.73 -7.46 20.23
CA ARG A 436 -13.38 -6.86 21.52
C ARG A 436 -13.86 -5.40 21.56
N TRP A 437 -14.37 -5.00 22.72
CA TRP A 437 -14.70 -3.61 22.98
C TRP A 437 -13.61 -2.98 23.82
N VAL A 438 -13.13 -1.83 23.37
CA VAL A 438 -12.12 -1.05 24.07
C VAL A 438 -12.70 0.31 24.39
N GLY A 439 -12.63 0.71 25.65
CA GLY A 439 -13.15 1.97 26.11
C GLY A 439 -12.03 2.95 26.44
N PHE A 440 -12.21 4.19 26.03
CA PHE A 440 -11.34 5.34 26.31
C PHE A 440 -12.06 6.34 27.19
N ASN A 441 -11.31 6.99 28.09
CA ASN A 441 -11.82 7.99 29.01
C ASN A 441 -13.03 7.52 29.82
N ILE A 442 -13.03 6.25 30.27
CA ILE A 442 -14.14 5.68 31.01
C ILE A 442 -14.08 6.20 32.45
N PRO A 443 -15.09 6.94 32.91
CA PRO A 443 -15.17 7.35 34.31
C PRO A 443 -15.43 6.12 35.18
N ILE A 444 -14.61 5.88 36.20
CA ILE A 444 -14.75 4.78 37.15
C ILE A 444 -15.27 5.32 38.46
N THR A 445 -16.28 4.67 39.01
CA THR A 445 -16.81 4.97 40.35
C THR A 445 -15.95 4.34 41.43
N VAL A 446 -16.00 4.89 42.65
CA VAL A 446 -15.32 4.31 43.82
C VAL A 446 -15.75 2.83 44.02
N GLN A 447 -17.01 2.53 43.75
CA GLN A 447 -17.54 1.19 43.85
C GLN A 447 -16.80 0.21 42.91
N GLU A 448 -16.71 0.56 41.63
CA GLU A 448 -16.03 -0.27 40.60
C GLU A 448 -14.56 -0.45 40.91
N LEU A 449 -13.89 0.59 41.39
CA LEU A 449 -12.46 0.53 41.77
C LEU A 449 -12.24 -0.43 42.95
N LEU A 450 -13.13 -0.41 43.94
CA LEU A 450 -13.08 -1.35 45.06
C LEU A 450 -13.39 -2.78 44.62
N GLU A 451 -14.39 -3.00 43.76
CA GLU A 451 -14.70 -4.31 43.19
C GLU A 451 -13.51 -4.89 42.40
N GLU A 452 -12.85 -4.09 41.58
CA GLU A 452 -11.64 -4.51 40.88
C GLU A 452 -10.51 -4.86 41.83
N SER A 453 -10.28 -4.03 42.86
CA SER A 453 -9.25 -4.30 43.86
C SER A 453 -9.49 -5.59 44.63
N VAL A 454 -10.73 -5.95 44.89
CA VAL A 454 -11.12 -7.21 45.51
C VAL A 454 -10.88 -8.43 44.58
N ASN A 455 -11.20 -8.25 43.28
CA ASN A 455 -11.13 -9.31 42.26
C ASN A 455 -9.72 -9.48 41.67
N ASN A 456 -8.81 -8.55 41.88
CA ASN A 456 -7.46 -8.57 41.33
C ASN A 456 -6.62 -9.69 41.93
N LYS A 457 -6.45 -10.80 41.18
CA LYS A 457 -5.66 -11.98 41.61
C LYS A 457 -4.16 -11.70 41.77
N SER A 458 -3.66 -10.65 41.10
CA SER A 458 -2.24 -10.25 41.12
C SER A 458 -1.90 -9.36 42.34
N ALA A 459 -2.90 -8.77 42.99
CA ALA A 459 -2.70 -7.94 44.18
C ALA A 459 -2.37 -8.80 45.42
N GLU A 460 -1.57 -8.26 46.33
CA GLU A 460 -1.21 -8.95 47.58
C GLU A 460 -2.47 -9.32 48.37
N PRO A 461 -2.50 -10.53 48.98
CA PRO A 461 -3.68 -11.05 49.67
C PRO A 461 -4.19 -10.10 50.78
N HIS A 462 -3.29 -9.36 51.41
CA HIS A 462 -3.63 -8.43 52.45
C HIS A 462 -4.36 -7.18 51.92
N VAL A 463 -3.94 -6.64 50.76
CA VAL A 463 -4.58 -5.49 50.08
C VAL A 463 -5.99 -5.85 49.64
N ARG A 464 -6.16 -7.05 49.04
CA ARG A 464 -7.50 -7.56 48.66
C ARG A 464 -8.45 -7.67 49.85
N LYS A 465 -7.92 -8.14 51.01
CA LYS A 465 -8.72 -8.27 52.21
C LYS A 465 -9.19 -6.89 52.74
N ILE A 466 -8.31 -5.92 52.76
CA ILE A 466 -8.64 -4.55 53.18
C ILE A 466 -9.66 -3.93 52.22
N ALA A 467 -9.46 -4.09 50.90
CA ALA A 467 -10.40 -3.61 49.90
C ALA A 467 -11.80 -4.24 50.04
N ALA A 468 -11.85 -5.57 50.32
CA ALA A 468 -13.10 -6.27 50.60
C ALA A 468 -13.81 -5.78 51.87
N GLU A 469 -13.06 -5.53 52.95
CA GLU A 469 -13.60 -4.99 54.18
C GLU A 469 -14.19 -3.60 53.98
N ILE A 470 -13.46 -2.69 53.29
CA ILE A 470 -13.92 -1.34 52.94
C ILE A 470 -15.16 -1.39 52.05
N TYR A 471 -15.14 -2.23 51.02
CA TYR A 471 -16.27 -2.41 50.11
C TYR A 471 -17.53 -2.87 50.84
N THR A 472 -17.41 -3.93 51.67
CA THR A 472 -18.54 -4.45 52.45
C THR A 472 -19.10 -3.44 53.41
N GLN A 473 -18.25 -2.69 54.14
CA GLN A 473 -18.65 -1.65 55.09
C GLN A 473 -19.32 -0.46 54.37
N ALA A 474 -18.83 -0.06 53.20
CA ALA A 474 -19.41 1.03 52.43
C ALA A 474 -20.76 0.65 51.82
N MET A 475 -20.94 -0.60 51.38
CA MET A 475 -22.20 -1.14 50.88
C MET A 475 -23.25 -1.26 52.01
N GLU A 476 -22.87 -1.76 53.19
CA GLU A 476 -23.77 -1.86 54.35
C GLU A 476 -24.27 -0.47 54.82
N ASN A 477 -23.40 0.54 54.77
CA ASN A 477 -23.71 1.91 55.15
C ASN A 477 -24.41 2.72 54.08
N GLN A 478 -24.62 2.19 52.86
CA GLN A 478 -25.14 2.88 51.69
C GLN A 478 -24.41 4.23 51.45
N ASP A 479 -23.07 4.23 51.56
CA ASP A 479 -22.24 5.43 51.47
C ASP A 479 -22.40 6.09 50.08
N PRO A 480 -22.90 7.34 49.98
CA PRO A 480 -23.07 8.00 48.68
C PRO A 480 -21.75 8.19 47.92
N ARG A 481 -20.62 8.15 48.61
CA ARG A 481 -19.28 8.23 47.99
C ARG A 481 -18.96 7.06 47.04
N LEU A 482 -19.67 5.93 47.16
CA LEU A 482 -19.51 4.80 46.23
C LEU A 482 -19.84 5.18 44.79
N GLN A 483 -20.73 6.15 44.56
CA GLN A 483 -21.13 6.64 43.26
C GLN A 483 -20.31 7.82 42.76
N GLU A 484 -19.39 8.33 43.57
CA GLU A 484 -18.49 9.41 43.15
C GLU A 484 -17.50 8.89 42.11
N MET A 485 -17.29 9.67 41.04
CA MET A 485 -16.27 9.38 40.03
C MET A 485 -14.90 9.76 40.60
N THR A 486 -13.99 8.83 40.64
CA THR A 486 -12.66 9.01 41.29
C THR A 486 -11.54 9.00 40.28
N GLU A 487 -11.60 8.13 39.29
CA GLU A 487 -10.57 7.93 38.28
C GLU A 487 -11.18 7.79 36.89
N THR A 488 -10.36 7.97 35.90
CA THR A 488 -10.71 7.72 34.50
C THR A 488 -9.84 6.59 33.99
N ARG A 489 -10.45 5.52 33.49
CA ARG A 489 -9.72 4.41 32.89
C ARG A 489 -9.31 4.81 31.48
N ASN A 490 -8.07 4.49 31.09
CA ASN A 490 -7.48 4.82 29.79
C ASN A 490 -7.65 6.31 29.44
N PRO A 491 -7.18 7.23 30.32
CA PRO A 491 -7.25 8.67 30.05
C PRO A 491 -6.32 9.02 28.89
N ILE A 492 -6.86 9.30 27.71
CA ILE A 492 -6.08 9.56 26.48
C ILE A 492 -5.03 10.65 26.67
N ALA A 493 -5.35 11.68 27.47
CA ALA A 493 -4.45 12.81 27.73
C ALA A 493 -3.16 12.40 28.46
N GLU A 494 -3.20 11.34 29.28
CA GLU A 494 -2.07 10.86 30.08
C GLU A 494 -1.28 9.75 29.39
N LEU A 495 -1.82 9.17 28.29
CA LEU A 495 -1.16 8.08 27.59
C LEU A 495 0.04 8.60 26.79
N ASP A 496 1.24 8.27 27.26
CA ASP A 496 2.50 8.54 26.58
C ASP A 496 3.07 7.25 26.01
N VAL A 497 3.05 7.13 24.68
CA VAL A 497 3.41 5.91 23.97
C VAL A 497 4.34 6.21 22.79
N ASP A 498 5.25 5.28 22.53
CA ASP A 498 6.03 5.24 21.30
C ASP A 498 5.35 4.35 20.27
N LEU A 499 5.15 4.86 19.06
CA LEU A 499 4.56 4.12 17.96
C LEU A 499 5.66 3.45 17.13
N ILE A 500 5.52 2.16 16.92
CA ILE A 500 6.41 1.34 16.11
C ILE A 500 5.55 0.54 15.13
N LEU A 501 6.05 0.33 13.93
CA LEU A 501 5.45 -0.62 12.99
C LEU A 501 6.06 -1.99 13.19
N ASP A 502 5.23 -2.96 13.52
CA ASP A 502 5.67 -4.34 13.61
C ASP A 502 5.86 -4.93 12.20
N GLN A 503 6.93 -5.68 12.04
CA GLN A 503 7.22 -6.37 10.77
C GLN A 503 6.59 -7.76 10.82
N SER A 504 5.36 -7.87 10.39
CA SER A 504 4.71 -9.19 10.27
C SER A 504 5.34 -10.08 9.17
N PHE A 505 6.15 -9.49 8.28
CA PHE A 505 6.59 -10.17 7.06
C PHE A 505 7.74 -11.19 7.24
N ASP A 506 8.69 -10.92 8.13
CA ASP A 506 9.77 -11.88 8.41
C ASP A 506 9.31 -12.99 9.36
N VAL A 507 8.21 -12.76 10.09
CA VAL A 507 7.71 -13.67 11.12
C VAL A 507 7.14 -14.93 10.49
N ILE A 508 6.34 -14.83 9.42
CA ILE A 508 5.68 -16.01 8.82
C ILE A 508 6.70 -17.03 8.29
N ASN A 509 7.72 -16.59 7.57
CA ASN A 509 8.75 -17.52 7.07
C ASN A 509 9.77 -17.93 8.14
N MET A 510 10.10 -17.03 9.08
CA MET A 510 10.98 -17.36 10.20
C MET A 510 10.26 -18.25 11.22
N GLU A 511 9.00 -18.00 11.51
CA GLU A 511 8.19 -18.85 12.39
C GLU A 511 8.00 -20.24 11.78
N GLU A 512 7.75 -20.33 10.47
CA GLU A 512 7.66 -21.62 9.78
C GLU A 512 9.03 -22.36 9.74
N GLU A 513 10.14 -21.66 9.49
CA GLU A 513 11.49 -22.23 9.57
C GLU A 513 11.85 -22.61 11.02
N GLN A 514 11.50 -21.77 12.00
CA GLN A 514 11.69 -22.07 13.43
C GLN A 514 10.80 -23.22 13.87
N PHE A 515 9.53 -23.24 13.43
CA PHE A 515 8.63 -24.34 13.70
C PHE A 515 9.12 -25.66 13.09
N GLN A 516 9.60 -25.64 11.83
CA GLN A 516 10.18 -26.83 11.19
C GLN A 516 11.45 -27.29 11.91
N MET A 517 12.28 -26.35 12.36
CA MET A 517 13.50 -26.65 13.10
C MET A 517 13.18 -27.21 14.49
N LEU A 518 12.24 -26.62 15.21
CA LEU A 518 11.76 -27.06 16.51
C LEU A 518 10.95 -28.36 16.43
N ALA A 519 10.18 -28.57 15.35
CA ALA A 519 9.51 -29.85 15.12
C ALA A 519 10.51 -31.01 14.88
N GLN A 520 11.68 -30.73 14.29
CA GLN A 520 12.78 -31.70 14.20
C GLN A 520 13.40 -31.99 15.57
N PHE A 521 13.56 -30.98 16.45
CA PHE A 521 14.03 -31.16 17.83
C PHE A 521 12.94 -31.79 18.73
N GLY A 522 11.65 -31.47 18.47
CA GLY A 522 10.53 -32.10 19.16
C GLY A 522 10.44 -33.62 18.91
N ALA A 523 10.87 -34.06 17.71
CA ALA A 523 11.00 -35.49 17.39
C ALA A 523 12.09 -36.22 18.21
N SER A 524 13.08 -35.47 18.72
CA SER A 524 14.12 -36.01 19.63
C SER A 524 13.73 -35.96 21.11
N GLY A 525 12.61 -35.36 21.48
CA GLY A 525 12.07 -35.30 22.83
C GLY A 525 12.60 -34.16 23.70
N ASP A 526 13.36 -33.23 23.13
CA ASP A 526 14.02 -32.14 23.88
C ASP A 526 13.16 -30.86 23.98
N VAL A 527 12.02 -30.76 23.27
CA VAL A 527 11.14 -29.58 23.24
C VAL A 527 9.71 -29.96 23.61
N ASP A 528 9.05 -29.18 24.48
CA ASP A 528 7.67 -29.43 24.90
C ASP A 528 6.66 -29.13 23.77
N ILE A 529 5.59 -29.92 23.72
CA ILE A 529 4.46 -29.72 22.80
C ILE A 529 3.83 -28.33 22.95
N LEU A 530 3.81 -27.76 24.14
CA LEU A 530 3.27 -26.43 24.40
C LEU A 530 4.10 -25.36 23.70
N ASP A 531 5.43 -25.46 23.72
CA ASP A 531 6.33 -24.53 23.04
C ASP A 531 6.17 -24.61 21.49
N LEU A 532 5.90 -25.83 20.98
CA LEU A 532 5.62 -26.04 19.57
C LEU A 532 4.26 -25.45 19.11
N ILE A 533 3.26 -25.51 20.00
CA ILE A 533 1.93 -24.93 19.71
C ILE A 533 1.96 -23.41 19.78
N GLU A 534 2.70 -22.84 20.72
CA GLU A 534 2.85 -21.39 20.89
C GLU A 534 3.50 -20.75 19.67
N LEU A 535 4.47 -21.44 19.05
CA LEU A 535 5.16 -21.03 17.82
C LEU A 535 4.43 -21.42 16.53
N SER A 536 3.35 -22.21 16.61
CA SER A 536 2.57 -22.61 15.44
C SER A 536 1.56 -21.54 15.04
N GLN A 537 1.29 -21.44 13.73
CA GLN A 537 0.23 -20.58 13.18
C GLN A 537 -1.16 -21.26 13.15
N LEU A 538 -1.38 -22.25 14.01
CA LEU A 538 -2.65 -22.97 14.05
C LEU A 538 -3.76 -22.07 14.59
N ARG A 539 -4.87 -21.95 13.86
CA ARG A 539 -6.10 -21.31 14.36
C ARG A 539 -6.56 -22.01 15.64
N GLY A 540 -6.77 -21.23 16.70
CA GLY A 540 -7.18 -21.77 17.99
C GLY A 540 -6.05 -22.40 18.82
N LYS A 541 -4.80 -21.98 18.61
CA LYS A 541 -3.62 -22.45 19.38
C LYS A 541 -3.80 -22.31 20.89
N ASP A 542 -4.39 -21.20 21.36
CA ASP A 542 -4.62 -20.94 22.78
C ASP A 542 -5.65 -21.89 23.39
N ASP A 543 -6.71 -22.21 22.66
CA ASP A 543 -7.70 -23.23 23.04
C ASP A 543 -7.08 -24.64 23.12
N LEU A 544 -6.15 -24.92 22.21
CA LEU A 544 -5.44 -26.19 22.17
C LEU A 544 -4.43 -26.28 23.32
N ALA A 545 -3.68 -25.21 23.54
CA ALA A 545 -2.74 -25.11 24.68
C ALA A 545 -3.49 -25.20 26.03
N ALA A 546 -4.61 -24.49 26.18
CA ALA A 546 -5.45 -24.57 27.38
C ALA A 546 -6.03 -25.97 27.59
N LYS A 547 -6.48 -26.66 26.55
CA LYS A 547 -6.97 -28.04 26.62
C LYS A 547 -5.86 -29.04 27.02
N ILE A 548 -4.66 -28.83 26.49
CA ILE A 548 -3.51 -29.69 26.84
C ILE A 548 -3.09 -29.43 28.27
N THR A 549 -3.00 -28.19 28.71
CA THR A 549 -2.66 -27.80 30.07
C THR A 549 -3.70 -28.33 31.06
N LYS A 550 -5.00 -28.19 30.75
CA LYS A 550 -6.08 -28.73 31.57
C LYS A 550 -6.02 -30.27 31.68
N ARG A 551 -5.77 -30.96 30.57
CA ARG A 551 -5.58 -32.42 30.57
C ARG A 551 -4.36 -32.85 31.35
N ARG A 552 -3.26 -32.10 31.35
CA ARG A 552 -2.08 -32.36 32.18
C ARG A 552 -2.38 -32.14 33.66
N GLN A 553 -3.14 -31.13 34.03
CA GLN A 553 -3.58 -30.87 35.39
C GLN A 553 -4.54 -31.97 35.89
N GLU A 554 -5.56 -32.32 35.12
CA GLU A 554 -6.49 -33.41 35.43
C GLU A 554 -5.76 -34.76 35.55
N ALA A 555 -4.72 -34.97 34.72
CA ALA A 555 -3.89 -36.16 34.79
C ALA A 555 -2.98 -36.19 36.03
N ALA A 556 -2.47 -35.02 36.45
CA ALA A 556 -1.67 -34.91 37.69
C ALA A 556 -2.53 -35.10 38.95
N GLU A 557 -3.78 -34.64 38.96
CA GLU A 557 -4.72 -34.82 40.07
C GLU A 557 -5.21 -36.27 40.20
N ALA A 558 -5.45 -36.94 39.06
CA ALA A 558 -5.87 -38.36 39.06
C ALA A 558 -4.72 -39.33 39.48
N ALA A 559 -3.47 -38.91 39.39
CA ALA A 559 -2.29 -39.72 39.58
C ALA A 559 -1.85 -39.88 41.06
N GLY A 560 -2.63 -39.40 42.03
CA GLY A 560 -2.32 -39.50 43.46
C GLY A 560 -2.30 -40.94 44.04
N GLY A 561 -2.70 -41.95 43.28
CA GLY A 561 -2.76 -43.34 43.79
C GLY A 561 -2.18 -44.45 42.91
N GLU A 562 -2.06 -44.25 41.58
CA GLU A 562 -1.61 -45.34 40.67
C GLU A 562 -0.55 -44.84 39.65
N GLN A 563 0.36 -44.04 40.11
CA GLN A 563 1.10 -43.08 39.31
C GLN A 563 2.14 -43.61 38.33
N GLN A 564 2.71 -44.79 38.55
CA GLN A 564 3.85 -45.19 37.68
C GLN A 564 3.48 -45.96 36.42
N MET A 565 2.38 -46.69 36.41
CA MET A 565 1.93 -47.40 35.19
C MET A 565 1.12 -46.54 34.24
N ALA A 566 0.29 -45.62 34.74
CA ALA A 566 -0.51 -44.71 33.94
C ALA A 566 0.34 -43.63 33.23
N MET A 567 1.48 -43.25 33.79
CA MET A 567 2.44 -42.34 33.13
C MET A 567 3.11 -42.99 31.92
N LYS A 568 3.47 -44.25 31.96
CA LYS A 568 4.06 -44.96 30.82
C LYS A 568 3.07 -45.16 29.67
N GLU A 569 1.82 -45.51 29.94
CA GLU A 569 0.78 -45.66 28.92
C GLU A 569 0.39 -44.33 28.30
N ARG A 570 0.39 -43.23 29.08
CA ARG A 570 0.06 -41.92 28.56
C ARG A 570 1.21 -41.25 27.80
N ALA A 571 2.47 -41.49 28.14
CA ALA A 571 3.63 -41.11 27.35
C ALA A 571 3.57 -41.75 25.94
N VAL A 572 3.18 -43.00 25.83
CA VAL A 572 2.97 -43.70 24.56
C VAL A 572 1.77 -43.13 23.79
N ASN A 573 0.70 -42.66 24.47
CA ASN A 573 -0.43 -42.02 23.81
C ASN A 573 -0.11 -40.60 23.35
N ILE A 574 0.72 -39.86 24.06
CA ILE A 574 1.24 -38.55 23.64
C ILE A 574 2.17 -38.72 22.42
N GLU A 575 3.02 -39.75 22.43
CA GLU A 575 3.88 -40.11 21.31
C GLU A 575 3.07 -40.49 20.04
N ASN A 576 1.94 -41.20 20.22
CA ASN A 576 1.00 -41.53 19.14
C ASN A 576 0.23 -40.30 18.61
N VAL A 577 -0.17 -39.40 19.50
CA VAL A 577 -0.81 -38.12 19.08
C VAL A 577 0.18 -37.19 18.38
N GLN A 578 1.47 -37.19 18.80
CA GLN A 578 2.55 -36.50 18.15
C GLN A 578 2.82 -37.05 16.74
N SER A 579 2.87 -38.38 16.60
CA SER A 579 3.06 -39.03 15.29
C SER A 579 1.85 -38.84 14.39
N ASP A 580 0.64 -38.82 14.94
CA ASP A 580 -0.60 -38.63 14.18
C ASP A 580 -0.80 -37.17 13.74
N THR A 581 -0.39 -36.22 14.57
CA THR A 581 -0.42 -34.76 14.20
C THR A 581 0.66 -34.44 13.18
N ALA A 582 1.89 -34.97 13.33
CA ALA A 582 2.95 -34.86 12.34
C ALA A 582 2.56 -35.55 11.00
N ASN A 583 1.92 -36.72 11.06
CA ASN A 583 1.42 -37.42 9.86
C ASN A 583 0.26 -36.69 9.18
N LYS A 584 -0.65 -36.07 9.94
CA LYS A 584 -1.73 -35.24 9.37
C LYS A 584 -1.21 -33.96 8.75
N PHE A 585 -0.18 -33.35 9.35
CA PHE A 585 0.48 -32.17 8.77
C PHE A 585 1.26 -32.53 7.51
N THR A 586 1.99 -33.64 7.50
CA THR A 586 2.69 -34.15 6.30
C THR A 586 1.70 -34.55 5.19
N GLN A 587 0.55 -35.13 5.54
CA GLN A 587 -0.52 -35.45 4.58
C GLN A 587 -1.22 -34.19 4.05
N ALA A 588 -1.37 -33.12 4.86
CA ALA A 588 -1.90 -31.85 4.41
C ALA A 588 -0.93 -31.15 3.44
N GLN A 589 0.38 -31.20 3.71
CA GLN A 589 1.40 -30.71 2.79
C GLN A 589 1.46 -31.53 1.50
N GLN A 590 1.38 -32.85 1.58
CA GLN A 590 1.34 -33.71 0.38
C GLN A 590 0.09 -33.44 -0.47
N ARG A 591 -1.07 -33.22 0.14
CA ARG A 591 -2.30 -32.84 -0.59
C ARG A 591 -2.23 -31.46 -1.20
N SER A 592 -1.55 -30.49 -0.59
CA SER A 592 -1.35 -29.17 -1.21
C SER A 592 -0.39 -29.25 -2.41
N VAL A 593 0.66 -30.07 -2.31
CA VAL A 593 1.59 -30.34 -3.43
C VAL A 593 0.93 -31.15 -4.54
N GLU A 594 0.08 -32.13 -4.20
CA GLU A 594 -0.71 -32.87 -5.19
C GLU A 594 -1.76 -31.99 -5.86
N THR A 595 -2.36 -31.04 -5.14
CA THR A 595 -3.31 -30.08 -5.72
C THR A 595 -2.61 -29.10 -6.67
N GLU A 596 -1.40 -28.64 -6.33
CA GLU A 596 -0.57 -27.84 -7.24
C GLU A 596 -0.09 -28.63 -8.47
N LEU A 597 0.25 -29.91 -8.31
CA LEU A 597 0.62 -30.80 -9.42
C LEU A 597 -0.56 -31.13 -10.35
N ILE A 598 -1.78 -31.23 -9.81
CA ILE A 598 -3.01 -31.45 -10.60
C ILE A 598 -3.40 -30.17 -11.39
N ILE A 599 -3.09 -28.99 -10.87
CA ILE A 599 -3.31 -27.71 -11.57
C ILE A 599 -2.28 -27.48 -12.69
N GLN A 600 -1.08 -28.07 -12.59
CA GLN A 600 -0.01 -27.92 -13.58
C GLN A 600 -0.01 -28.94 -14.72
N ASN A 601 -0.75 -30.06 -14.59
CA ASN A 601 -0.87 -31.06 -15.65
C ASN A 601 -2.32 -31.53 -15.82
N PRO A 602 -3.11 -30.94 -16.71
CA PRO A 602 -4.37 -31.54 -17.12
C PRO A 602 -4.08 -32.78 -17.99
N ASP A 603 -4.55 -33.91 -17.50
CA ASP A 603 -4.46 -35.23 -18.14
C ASP A 603 -4.86 -35.18 -19.62
N PRO A 604 -4.07 -35.80 -20.52
CA PRO A 604 -4.51 -36.00 -21.90
C PRO A 604 -5.53 -37.13 -21.95
N SER A 605 -6.67 -36.83 -22.56
CA SER A 605 -7.77 -37.74 -22.85
C SER A 605 -7.30 -39.08 -23.46
N PRO A 606 -7.94 -40.21 -23.13
CA PRO A 606 -7.59 -41.50 -23.68
C PRO A 606 -8.03 -41.59 -25.14
N GLN A 607 -7.05 -41.74 -26.03
CA GLN A 607 -7.35 -42.18 -27.39
C GLN A 607 -7.68 -43.69 -27.38
N SER A 608 -8.83 -43.98 -27.92
CA SER A 608 -9.37 -45.29 -28.21
C SER A 608 -8.39 -46.20 -28.98
N ILE A 609 -8.25 -47.42 -28.47
CA ILE A 609 -7.70 -48.54 -29.22
C ILE A 609 -8.81 -49.07 -30.15
N ILE A 610 -8.61 -48.99 -31.41
CA ILE A 610 -8.88 -50.05 -32.40
C ILE A 610 -7.68 -50.13 -33.30
#